data_b58d04ed650faa3019eed69699945ecf
#
_entry.id   b58d04ed650faa3019eed69699945ecf
#
_cell.length_a   1.000
_cell.length_b   1.000
_cell.length_c   1.000
_cell.angle_alpha   90.00
_cell.angle_beta   90.00
_cell.angle_gamma   90.00
#
_symmetry.space_group_name_H-M   'P 1'
#
loop_
_entity.id
_entity.type
_entity.pdbx_description
1 polymer ?
#
loop_
_entity_poly.entity_id
_entity_poly.type
_entity_poly.pdbx_seq_one_letter_code
_entity_poly.pdbx_strand_id
1 'polypeptide(L)'
;MSINGMLSDAGDIADRVMLEDVPSARRYLATVIDAIKKFRKVKFSYTPFYRSKASEGIIIEPYFLRIFKQRWYVIGYNSKDRMVKTYSLDRVNTLTLTEEHFDDPGISVKEFFKNFFGIMTTKSEAKHVVLRADSEQAKYLRALPLHPSQRETMGDGYSDFDYHLCITYDFIQELLSKGSRIMVVAPAELKAAVVEELRKSLSNYEL
;
A
#
# COMPACT_ATOMS: atom_id res chain seq x y z
N MET A 1 -4.47 -9.66 -21.42
CA MET A 1 -5.93 -9.64 -21.39
C MET A 1 -6.36 -9.20 -19.99
N SER A 2 -7.15 -8.15 -19.84
CA SER A 2 -7.59 -7.69 -18.50
C SER A 2 -8.84 -8.47 -18.10
N ILE A 3 -8.99 -8.74 -16.79
CA ILE A 3 -10.19 -9.39 -16.23
C ILE A 3 -11.48 -8.67 -16.69
N ASN A 4 -11.47 -7.34 -16.77
CA ASN A 4 -12.59 -6.56 -17.27
C ASN A 4 -12.92 -6.82 -18.76
N GLY A 5 -11.93 -7.14 -19.60
CA GLY A 5 -12.16 -7.52 -20.99
C GLY A 5 -12.80 -8.91 -21.12
N MET A 6 -12.40 -9.86 -20.25
CA MET A 6 -13.01 -11.20 -20.22
C MET A 6 -14.45 -11.15 -19.70
N LEU A 7 -14.76 -10.25 -18.77
CA LEU A 7 -16.12 -10.12 -18.20
C LEU A 7 -17.05 -9.32 -19.09
N SER A 8 -16.57 -8.42 -19.97
CA SER A 8 -17.42 -7.71 -20.93
C SER A 8 -17.97 -8.65 -22.01
N ASP A 9 -17.20 -9.71 -22.36
CA ASP A 9 -17.62 -10.72 -23.36
C ASP A 9 -18.48 -11.85 -22.72
N ALA A 10 -18.59 -11.85 -21.38
CA ALA A 10 -19.26 -12.91 -20.63
C ALA A 10 -20.61 -12.43 -20.04
N GLY A 11 -21.40 -11.65 -20.80
CA GLY A 11 -22.69 -11.08 -20.39
C GLY A 11 -23.62 -12.09 -19.70
N ASP A 12 -23.57 -13.36 -20.10
CA ASP A 12 -24.44 -14.43 -19.60
C ASP A 12 -24.04 -14.97 -18.21
N ILE A 13 -22.86 -14.56 -17.67
CA ILE A 13 -22.36 -15.03 -16.35
C ILE A 13 -22.12 -13.89 -15.35
N ALA A 14 -22.51 -12.66 -15.68
CA ALA A 14 -22.29 -11.50 -14.81
C ALA A 14 -22.91 -11.72 -13.41
N ASP A 15 -24.07 -12.38 -13.34
CA ASP A 15 -24.77 -12.72 -12.09
C ASP A 15 -24.08 -13.83 -11.27
N ARG A 16 -23.08 -14.49 -11.84
CA ARG A 16 -22.32 -15.57 -11.20
C ARG A 16 -20.92 -15.16 -10.77
N VAL A 17 -20.54 -13.90 -11.02
CA VAL A 17 -19.23 -13.35 -10.67
C VAL A 17 -19.43 -12.18 -9.73
N MET A 18 -19.06 -12.37 -8.46
CA MET A 18 -19.03 -11.29 -7.49
C MET A 18 -17.63 -10.69 -7.45
N LEU A 19 -17.51 -9.44 -7.84
CA LEU A 19 -16.29 -8.65 -7.62
C LEU A 19 -16.45 -7.88 -6.32
N GLU A 20 -15.37 -7.82 -5.53
CA GLU A 20 -15.37 -6.94 -4.36
C GLU A 20 -15.53 -5.48 -4.79
N ASP A 21 -16.39 -4.74 -4.08
CA ASP A 21 -16.54 -3.31 -4.27
C ASP A 21 -15.26 -2.58 -3.89
N VAL A 22 -14.55 -2.09 -4.90
CA VAL A 22 -13.40 -1.21 -4.69
C VAL A 22 -13.92 0.21 -4.54
N PRO A 23 -13.65 0.93 -3.42
CA PRO A 23 -14.03 2.32 -3.29
C PRO A 23 -13.59 3.10 -4.53
N SER A 24 -14.58 3.62 -5.25
CA SER A 24 -14.35 4.04 -6.62
C SER A 24 -13.54 5.33 -6.66
N ALA A 25 -12.27 5.19 -7.02
CA ALA A 25 -11.45 6.29 -7.49
C ALA A 25 -11.86 6.76 -8.92
N ARG A 26 -12.90 6.16 -9.50
CA ARG A 26 -13.33 6.39 -10.91
C ARG A 26 -13.49 7.87 -11.21
N ARG A 27 -13.99 8.65 -10.25
CA ARG A 27 -14.23 10.08 -10.41
C ARG A 27 -12.98 10.87 -10.81
N TYR A 28 -11.79 10.51 -10.27
CA TYR A 28 -10.56 11.28 -10.45
C TYR A 28 -9.44 10.52 -11.13
N LEU A 29 -9.60 9.21 -11.32
CA LEU A 29 -8.55 8.35 -11.85
C LEU A 29 -8.09 8.80 -13.25
N ALA A 30 -9.04 9.09 -14.15
CA ALA A 30 -8.72 9.56 -15.50
C ALA A 30 -7.97 10.89 -15.48
N THR A 31 -8.38 11.83 -14.62
CA THR A 31 -7.72 13.14 -14.47
C THR A 31 -6.30 13.00 -13.95
N VAL A 32 -6.07 12.11 -12.98
CA VAL A 32 -4.72 11.86 -12.43
C VAL A 32 -3.83 11.15 -13.47
N ILE A 33 -4.38 10.20 -14.26
CA ILE A 33 -3.65 9.57 -15.35
C ILE A 33 -3.22 10.62 -16.40
N ASP A 34 -4.12 11.53 -16.77
CA ASP A 34 -3.81 12.61 -17.71
C ASP A 34 -2.76 13.56 -17.16
N ALA A 35 -2.85 13.91 -15.86
CA ALA A 35 -1.88 14.73 -15.17
C ALA A 35 -0.47 14.13 -15.20
N ILE A 36 -0.34 12.84 -14.88
CA ILE A 36 0.95 12.12 -14.92
C ILE A 36 1.51 12.09 -16.35
N LYS A 37 0.69 11.76 -17.34
CA LYS A 37 1.12 11.71 -18.74
C LYS A 37 1.61 13.05 -19.29
N LYS A 38 1.02 14.15 -18.84
CA LYS A 38 1.31 15.51 -19.31
C LYS A 38 2.25 16.29 -18.38
N PHE A 39 2.74 15.65 -17.33
CA PHE A 39 3.56 16.31 -16.30
C PHE A 39 2.92 17.59 -15.75
N ARG A 40 1.59 17.53 -15.49
CA ARG A 40 0.83 18.66 -14.94
C ARG A 40 0.54 18.44 -13.47
N LYS A 41 0.66 19.51 -12.67
CA LYS A 41 0.29 19.47 -11.26
C LYS A 41 -1.23 19.34 -11.10
N VAL A 42 -1.64 18.71 -10.02
CA VAL A 42 -3.04 18.61 -9.62
C VAL A 42 -3.27 19.35 -8.32
N LYS A 43 -4.42 20.04 -8.24
CA LYS A 43 -4.90 20.71 -7.03
C LYS A 43 -6.14 20.00 -6.53
N PHE A 44 -6.19 19.71 -5.22
CA PHE A 44 -7.32 19.00 -4.62
C PHE A 44 -7.55 19.38 -3.17
N SER A 45 -8.72 18.99 -2.64
CA SER A 45 -9.03 18.96 -1.21
C SER A 45 -9.07 17.51 -0.73
N TYR A 46 -8.64 17.29 0.53
CA TYR A 46 -8.44 15.95 1.07
C TYR A 46 -8.88 15.85 2.53
N THR A 47 -9.68 14.82 2.83
CA THR A 47 -10.15 14.55 4.20
C THR A 47 -9.58 13.23 4.69
N PRO A 48 -8.46 13.22 5.45
CA PRO A 48 -7.96 11.99 6.06
C PRO A 48 -8.92 11.50 7.15
N PHE A 49 -9.00 10.20 7.39
CA PHE A 49 -9.94 9.62 8.35
C PHE A 49 -9.77 10.09 9.80
N TYR A 50 -8.59 10.55 10.17
CA TYR A 50 -8.31 11.06 11.52
C TYR A 50 -8.66 12.55 11.70
N ARG A 51 -9.23 13.20 10.69
CA ARG A 51 -9.68 14.60 10.75
C ARG A 51 -11.08 14.75 10.20
N SER A 52 -11.87 15.59 10.84
CA SER A 52 -13.23 15.93 10.38
C SER A 52 -13.23 17.03 9.30
N LYS A 53 -12.19 17.87 9.26
CA LYS A 53 -12.07 18.98 8.30
C LYS A 53 -11.14 18.63 7.16
N ALA A 54 -11.57 18.96 5.93
CA ALA A 54 -10.74 18.84 4.75
C ALA A 54 -9.53 19.80 4.82
N SER A 55 -8.41 19.32 4.30
CA SER A 55 -7.27 20.18 3.95
C SER A 55 -7.48 20.69 2.54
N GLU A 56 -7.63 21.97 2.37
CA GLU A 56 -7.91 22.61 1.09
C GLU A 56 -6.65 23.02 0.34
N GLY A 57 -6.75 23.07 -0.99
CA GLY A 57 -5.72 23.65 -1.84
C GLY A 57 -4.40 22.89 -1.85
N ILE A 58 -4.44 21.58 -1.65
CA ILE A 58 -3.24 20.72 -1.77
C ILE A 58 -2.84 20.67 -3.24
N ILE A 59 -1.59 21.02 -3.54
CA ILE A 59 -1.01 20.93 -4.88
C ILE A 59 0.12 19.93 -4.83
N ILE A 60 0.10 18.97 -5.76
CA ILE A 60 1.17 17.99 -5.92
C ILE A 60 1.60 17.84 -7.38
N GLU A 61 2.81 17.38 -7.56
CA GLU A 61 3.35 16.82 -8.80
C GLU A 61 3.04 15.32 -8.76
N PRO A 62 2.03 14.83 -9.48
CA PRO A 62 1.65 13.41 -9.40
C PRO A 62 2.66 12.55 -10.16
N TYR A 63 3.38 11.70 -9.43
CA TYR A 63 4.40 10.82 -10.00
C TYR A 63 3.85 9.45 -10.36
N PHE A 64 3.08 8.83 -9.45
CA PHE A 64 2.64 7.45 -9.58
C PHE A 64 1.19 7.26 -9.16
N LEU A 65 0.57 6.22 -9.74
CA LEU A 65 -0.64 5.58 -9.22
C LEU A 65 -0.28 4.19 -8.70
N ARG A 66 -0.86 3.81 -7.57
CA ARG A 66 -0.71 2.47 -6.99
C ARG A 66 -2.05 1.97 -6.47
N ILE A 67 -2.31 0.67 -6.70
CA ILE A 67 -3.38 -0.04 -6.03
C ILE A 67 -2.78 -0.78 -4.83
N PHE A 68 -3.40 -0.64 -3.66
CA PHE A 68 -3.05 -1.39 -2.47
C PHE A 68 -4.32 -1.66 -1.64
N LYS A 69 -4.54 -2.90 -1.23
CA LYS A 69 -5.73 -3.33 -0.50
C LYS A 69 -7.01 -2.72 -1.12
N GLN A 70 -7.15 -2.92 -2.42
CA GLN A 70 -8.31 -2.50 -3.24
C GLN A 70 -8.55 -0.97 -3.30
N ARG A 71 -7.61 -0.14 -2.92
CA ARG A 71 -7.72 1.31 -3.01
C ARG A 71 -6.69 1.89 -3.98
N TRP A 72 -7.10 2.91 -4.70
CA TRP A 72 -6.22 3.71 -5.54
C TRP A 72 -5.57 4.82 -4.74
N TYR A 73 -4.28 4.94 -4.92
CA TYR A 73 -3.47 5.99 -4.33
C TYR A 73 -2.73 6.76 -5.40
N VAL A 74 -2.71 8.08 -5.28
CA VAL A 74 -1.78 8.94 -6.00
C VAL A 74 -0.60 9.26 -5.09
N ILE A 75 0.61 9.09 -5.63
CA ILE A 75 1.86 9.42 -4.97
C ILE A 75 2.48 10.57 -5.74
N GLY A 76 2.84 11.63 -5.05
CA GLY A 76 3.40 12.81 -5.69
C GLY A 76 4.12 13.73 -4.72
N TYR A 77 4.95 14.61 -5.28
CA TYR A 77 5.69 15.60 -4.51
C TYR A 77 4.79 16.75 -4.11
N ASN A 78 4.75 17.03 -2.83
CA ASN A 78 4.05 18.17 -2.27
C ASN A 78 5.06 19.29 -1.99
N SER A 79 5.03 20.36 -2.78
CA SER A 79 6.00 21.47 -2.68
C SER A 79 5.91 22.22 -1.36
N LYS A 80 4.71 22.29 -0.75
CA LYS A 80 4.51 22.93 0.55
C LYS A 80 5.21 22.18 1.67
N ASP A 81 5.09 20.87 1.65
CA ASP A 81 5.67 19.98 2.68
C ASP A 81 7.09 19.49 2.32
N ARG A 82 7.55 19.81 1.09
CA ARG A 82 8.87 19.43 0.55
C ARG A 82 9.15 17.93 0.63
N MET A 83 8.14 17.11 0.34
CA MET A 83 8.27 15.66 0.39
C MET A 83 7.25 14.97 -0.53
N VAL A 84 7.59 13.76 -0.93
CA VAL A 84 6.65 12.88 -1.62
C VAL A 84 5.64 12.34 -0.61
N LYS A 85 4.36 12.44 -0.95
CA LYS A 85 3.24 11.99 -0.13
C LYS A 85 2.32 11.07 -0.90
N THR A 86 1.60 10.25 -0.17
CA THR A 86 0.58 9.33 -0.69
C THR A 86 -0.81 9.80 -0.26
N TYR A 87 -1.71 9.86 -1.24
CA TYR A 87 -3.10 10.25 -1.02
C TYR A 87 -4.03 9.21 -1.61
N SER A 88 -4.98 8.72 -0.81
CA SER A 88 -6.02 7.80 -1.27
C SER A 88 -7.08 8.55 -2.07
N LEU A 89 -7.37 8.12 -3.29
CA LEU A 89 -8.29 8.84 -4.18
C LEU A 89 -9.74 8.86 -3.69
N ASP A 90 -10.15 7.89 -2.88
CA ASP A 90 -11.48 7.83 -2.25
C ASP A 90 -11.69 8.91 -1.17
N ARG A 91 -10.62 9.58 -0.73
CA ARG A 91 -10.65 10.67 0.26
C ARG A 91 -10.41 12.05 -0.35
N VAL A 92 -10.30 12.10 -1.66
CA VAL A 92 -10.21 13.35 -2.42
C VAL A 92 -11.63 13.86 -2.68
N ASN A 93 -11.93 15.06 -2.21
CA ASN A 93 -13.27 15.65 -2.36
C ASN A 93 -13.43 16.39 -3.71
N THR A 94 -12.43 17.20 -4.05
CA THR A 94 -12.34 17.94 -5.32
C THR A 94 -10.96 17.74 -5.91
N LEU A 95 -10.86 17.57 -7.22
CA LEU A 95 -9.57 17.48 -7.92
C LEU A 95 -9.68 18.20 -9.26
N THR A 96 -8.72 19.07 -9.51
CA THR A 96 -8.58 19.80 -10.77
C THR A 96 -7.15 19.74 -11.29
N LEU A 97 -7.01 19.70 -12.59
CA LEU A 97 -5.75 19.86 -13.29
C LEU A 97 -5.36 21.34 -13.22
N THR A 98 -4.10 21.65 -12.96
CA THR A 98 -3.59 23.04 -13.01
C THR A 98 -2.93 23.31 -14.34
N GLU A 99 -2.60 24.56 -14.64
CA GLU A 99 -1.78 24.93 -15.82
C GLU A 99 -0.28 24.76 -15.55
N GLU A 100 0.12 24.53 -14.31
CA GLU A 100 1.52 24.35 -13.92
C GLU A 100 2.03 22.96 -14.33
N HIS A 101 3.23 22.92 -14.88
CA HIS A 101 3.95 21.70 -15.22
C HIS A 101 5.03 21.42 -14.17
N PHE A 102 5.54 20.21 -14.20
CA PHE A 102 6.70 19.77 -13.43
C PHE A 102 7.62 18.92 -14.30
N ASP A 103 8.89 18.79 -13.92
CA ASP A 103 9.84 17.96 -14.64
C ASP A 103 9.68 16.50 -14.25
N ASP A 104 9.92 15.59 -15.22
CA ASP A 104 9.93 14.15 -14.95
C ASP A 104 10.94 13.84 -13.83
N PRO A 105 10.54 13.26 -12.71
CA PRO A 105 11.46 12.92 -11.62
C PRO A 105 12.47 11.82 -11.99
N GLY A 106 12.30 11.16 -13.15
CA GLY A 106 13.19 10.10 -13.61
C GLY A 106 13.20 8.84 -12.75
N ILE A 107 12.19 8.64 -11.90
CA ILE A 107 12.11 7.55 -10.93
C ILE A 107 10.99 6.60 -11.34
N SER A 108 11.28 5.30 -11.43
CA SER A 108 10.21 4.32 -11.64
C SER A 108 9.47 3.99 -10.34
N VAL A 109 8.18 3.62 -10.45
CA VAL A 109 7.38 3.18 -9.30
C VAL A 109 7.99 1.96 -8.60
N LYS A 110 8.62 1.05 -9.35
CA LYS A 110 9.30 -0.13 -8.80
C LYS A 110 10.49 0.26 -7.95
N GLU A 111 11.32 1.20 -8.42
CA GLU A 111 12.48 1.69 -7.68
C GLU A 111 12.07 2.47 -6.43
N PHE A 112 11.04 3.32 -6.54
CA PHE A 112 10.51 4.06 -5.41
C PHE A 112 10.01 3.17 -4.27
N PHE A 113 9.31 2.09 -4.62
CA PHE A 113 8.72 1.18 -3.62
C PHE A 113 9.53 -0.10 -3.37
N LYS A 114 10.75 -0.21 -3.90
CA LYS A 114 11.55 -1.44 -3.83
C LYS A 114 11.80 -1.97 -2.42
N ASN A 115 11.77 -1.06 -1.43
CA ASN A 115 12.02 -1.40 -0.02
C ASN A 115 10.78 -1.22 0.87
N PHE A 116 9.59 -1.04 0.28
CA PHE A 116 8.38 -0.79 1.05
C PHE A 116 7.31 -1.82 0.79
N PHE A 117 6.78 -2.39 1.87
CA PHE A 117 5.49 -3.06 1.83
C PHE A 117 4.37 -2.01 1.89
N GLY A 118 3.36 -2.14 1.01
CA GLY A 118 2.22 -1.23 1.03
C GLY A 118 2.50 0.16 0.44
N ILE A 119 1.86 1.17 1.01
CA ILE A 119 1.82 2.53 0.49
C ILE A 119 2.53 3.55 1.40
N MET A 120 2.82 3.17 2.64
CA MET A 120 3.55 4.02 3.56
C MET A 120 5.04 3.98 3.26
N THR A 121 5.66 5.15 3.27
CA THR A 121 7.09 5.32 3.10
C THR A 121 7.71 5.96 4.33
N THR A 122 8.97 5.68 4.58
CA THR A 122 9.76 6.25 5.68
C THR A 122 11.14 6.65 5.17
N LYS A 123 11.81 7.52 5.92
CA LYS A 123 13.22 7.86 5.70
C LYS A 123 14.18 6.83 6.32
N SER A 124 13.66 5.87 7.07
CA SER A 124 14.47 4.81 7.67
C SER A 124 15.03 3.88 6.59
N GLU A 125 16.21 3.35 6.83
CA GLU A 125 16.82 2.37 5.94
C GLU A 125 16.08 1.03 5.97
N ALA A 126 16.17 0.32 4.86
CA ALA A 126 15.67 -1.06 4.76
C ALA A 126 16.50 -1.97 5.67
N LYS A 127 15.83 -2.90 6.33
CA LYS A 127 16.44 -3.84 7.28
C LYS A 127 16.24 -5.27 6.81
N HIS A 128 17.13 -6.13 7.27
CA HIS A 128 16.95 -7.57 7.17
C HIS A 128 15.86 -8.00 8.15
N VAL A 129 14.77 -8.54 7.62
CA VAL A 129 13.63 -9.04 8.40
C VAL A 129 13.53 -10.54 8.20
N VAL A 130 13.38 -11.28 9.27
CA VAL A 130 13.13 -12.73 9.27
C VAL A 130 11.81 -13.01 9.95
N LEU A 131 10.91 -13.64 9.21
CA LEU A 131 9.62 -14.10 9.69
C LEU A 131 9.58 -15.61 9.68
N ARG A 132 9.16 -16.22 10.78
CA ARG A 132 8.87 -17.66 10.85
C ARG A 132 7.39 -17.88 10.66
N ALA A 133 7.03 -18.76 9.75
CA ALA A 133 5.66 -19.18 9.49
C ALA A 133 5.53 -20.69 9.77
N ASP A 134 4.37 -21.13 10.27
CA ASP A 134 4.05 -22.54 10.33
C ASP A 134 3.94 -23.13 8.91
N SER A 135 3.91 -24.46 8.82
CA SER A 135 3.88 -25.17 7.53
C SER A 135 2.68 -24.82 6.66
N GLU A 136 1.58 -24.39 7.26
CA GLU A 136 0.36 -24.00 6.54
C GLU A 136 0.46 -22.58 6.02
N GLN A 137 0.84 -21.62 6.87
CA GLN A 137 1.03 -20.22 6.48
C GLN A 137 2.16 -20.07 5.45
N ALA A 138 3.18 -20.92 5.51
CA ALA A 138 4.26 -20.93 4.53
C ALA A 138 3.76 -21.18 3.10
N LYS A 139 2.72 -22.02 2.91
CA LYS A 139 2.11 -22.26 1.59
C LYS A 139 1.48 -20.99 1.02
N TYR A 140 0.81 -20.20 1.86
CA TYR A 140 0.22 -18.93 1.45
C TYR A 140 1.29 -17.90 1.10
N LEU A 141 2.36 -17.81 1.86
CA LEU A 141 3.47 -16.88 1.58
C LEU A 141 4.22 -17.24 0.29
N ARG A 142 4.31 -18.55 -0.06
CA ARG A 142 4.84 -18.98 -1.37
C ARG A 142 3.93 -18.59 -2.53
N ALA A 143 2.62 -18.81 -2.36
CA ALA A 143 1.63 -18.52 -3.39
C ALA A 143 1.48 -17.00 -3.63
N LEU A 144 1.56 -16.21 -2.57
CA LEU A 144 1.45 -14.74 -2.64
C LEU A 144 2.53 -14.11 -1.75
N PRO A 145 3.75 -13.90 -2.29
CA PRO A 145 4.83 -13.28 -1.56
C PRO A 145 4.48 -11.87 -1.06
N LEU A 146 4.83 -11.56 0.19
CA LEU A 146 4.59 -10.23 0.76
C LEU A 146 5.42 -9.14 0.07
N HIS A 147 6.62 -9.50 -0.39
CA HIS A 147 7.53 -8.54 -1.01
C HIS A 147 8.45 -9.25 -2.03
N PRO A 148 8.88 -8.59 -3.12
CA PRO A 148 9.77 -9.20 -4.12
C PRO A 148 11.12 -9.69 -3.58
N SER A 149 11.58 -9.17 -2.44
CA SER A 149 12.81 -9.63 -1.78
C SER A 149 12.65 -10.93 -0.99
N GLN A 150 11.45 -11.52 -0.93
CA GLN A 150 11.18 -12.74 -0.17
C GLN A 150 12.10 -13.89 -0.59
N ARG A 151 12.76 -14.51 0.40
CA ARG A 151 13.50 -15.74 0.25
C ARG A 151 13.07 -16.68 1.36
N GLU A 152 13.01 -17.97 1.06
CA GLU A 152 12.56 -19.00 2.00
C GLU A 152 13.69 -19.95 2.37
N THR A 153 13.76 -20.29 3.66
CA THR A 153 14.56 -21.38 4.21
C THR A 153 13.61 -22.33 4.95
N MET A 154 13.52 -23.57 4.48
CA MET A 154 12.64 -24.59 5.08
C MET A 154 13.26 -25.16 6.34
N GLY A 155 12.46 -25.27 7.41
CA GLY A 155 12.76 -26.00 8.63
C GLY A 155 11.84 -27.21 8.81
N ASP A 156 11.95 -27.87 9.95
CA ASP A 156 11.06 -28.97 10.32
C ASP A 156 9.78 -28.43 10.94
N GLY A 157 8.68 -28.54 10.23
CA GLY A 157 7.37 -28.02 10.64
C GLY A 157 7.19 -26.49 10.49
N TYR A 158 8.16 -25.76 9.95
CA TYR A 158 8.08 -24.33 9.71
C TYR A 158 8.92 -23.89 8.50
N SER A 159 8.78 -22.64 8.08
CA SER A 159 9.70 -21.99 7.16
C SER A 159 10.07 -20.60 7.66
N ASP A 160 11.32 -20.21 7.51
CA ASP A 160 11.79 -18.85 7.71
C ASP A 160 11.79 -18.11 6.37
N PHE A 161 11.27 -16.91 6.38
CA PHE A 161 11.19 -16.02 5.23
C PHE A 161 12.01 -14.77 5.49
N ASP A 162 13.03 -14.57 4.67
CA ASP A 162 13.91 -13.42 4.71
C ASP A 162 13.39 -12.33 3.78
N TYR A 163 13.46 -11.08 4.26
CA TYR A 163 13.10 -9.88 3.50
C TYR A 163 14.14 -8.79 3.69
N HIS A 164 14.22 -7.90 2.72
CA HIS A 164 14.94 -6.63 2.85
C HIS A 164 13.95 -5.49 2.61
N LEU A 165 13.46 -4.85 3.68
CA LEU A 165 12.45 -3.80 3.60
C LEU A 165 12.47 -2.86 4.80
N CYS A 166 11.88 -1.68 4.61
CA CYS A 166 11.65 -0.72 5.68
C CYS A 166 10.47 -1.17 6.56
N ILE A 167 10.65 -1.04 7.87
CA ILE A 167 9.58 -1.31 8.83
C ILE A 167 8.59 -0.16 8.78
N THR A 168 7.41 -0.41 8.23
CA THR A 168 6.30 0.54 8.15
C THR A 168 5.09 -0.01 8.89
N TYR A 169 4.15 0.87 9.23
CA TYR A 169 2.91 0.45 9.89
C TYR A 169 2.05 -0.48 9.01
N ASP A 170 2.04 -0.26 7.68
CA ASP A 170 1.39 -1.18 6.74
C ASP A 170 1.92 -2.61 6.88
N PHE A 171 3.24 -2.75 7.06
CA PHE A 171 3.87 -4.06 7.21
C PHE A 171 3.54 -4.69 8.57
N ILE A 172 3.58 -3.91 9.65
CA ILE A 172 3.17 -4.39 10.98
C ILE A 172 1.72 -4.88 10.95
N GLN A 173 0.80 -4.11 10.36
CA GLN A 173 -0.60 -4.52 10.22
C GLN A 173 -0.76 -5.81 9.39
N GLU A 174 0.04 -5.98 8.34
CA GLU A 174 0.04 -7.20 7.56
C GLU A 174 0.45 -8.42 8.39
N LEU A 175 1.49 -8.27 9.24
CA LEU A 175 1.92 -9.34 10.13
C LEU A 175 0.83 -9.70 11.15
N LEU A 176 0.22 -8.69 11.78
CA LEU A 176 -0.88 -8.87 12.74
C LEU A 176 -2.07 -9.62 12.12
N SER A 177 -2.36 -9.39 10.84
CA SER A 177 -3.45 -10.07 10.12
C SER A 177 -3.25 -11.58 9.96
N LYS A 178 -2.03 -12.09 10.12
CA LYS A 178 -1.70 -13.53 10.04
C LYS A 178 -1.91 -14.26 11.38
N GLY A 179 -2.19 -13.53 12.45
CA GLY A 179 -2.42 -14.08 13.79
C GLY A 179 -1.21 -14.83 14.33
N SER A 180 -1.45 -15.97 14.99
CA SER A 180 -0.42 -16.79 15.61
C SER A 180 0.42 -17.62 14.64
N ARG A 181 0.07 -17.65 13.36
CA ARG A 181 0.72 -18.48 12.33
C ARG A 181 2.04 -17.89 11.82
N ILE A 182 2.35 -16.65 12.20
CA ILE A 182 3.61 -15.99 11.84
C ILE A 182 4.25 -15.38 13.09
N MET A 183 5.57 -15.44 13.13
CA MET A 183 6.35 -14.86 14.22
C MET A 183 7.52 -14.04 13.66
N VAL A 184 7.77 -12.87 14.23
CA VAL A 184 8.97 -12.09 13.91
C VAL A 184 10.17 -12.69 14.64
N VAL A 185 11.16 -13.18 13.89
CA VAL A 185 12.44 -13.66 14.40
C VAL A 185 13.41 -12.49 14.51
N ALA A 186 13.51 -11.67 13.48
CA ALA A 186 14.37 -10.49 13.41
C ALA A 186 13.73 -9.37 12.57
N PRO A 187 14.06 -8.10 12.79
CA PRO A 187 14.91 -7.58 13.87
C PRO A 187 14.12 -7.40 15.19
N ALA A 188 14.83 -7.19 16.29
CA ALA A 188 14.23 -7.06 17.62
C ALA A 188 13.22 -5.90 17.72
N GLU A 189 13.46 -4.79 17.05
CA GLU A 189 12.57 -3.64 17.02
C GLU A 189 11.23 -3.93 16.34
N LEU A 190 11.22 -4.70 15.24
CA LEU A 190 9.96 -5.13 14.61
C LEU A 190 9.19 -6.08 15.52
N LYS A 191 9.90 -7.02 16.15
CA LYS A 191 9.30 -7.92 17.16
C LYS A 191 8.66 -7.12 18.29
N ALA A 192 9.37 -6.13 18.84
CA ALA A 192 8.85 -5.26 19.88
C ALA A 192 7.60 -4.50 19.45
N ALA A 193 7.60 -3.93 18.23
CA ALA A 193 6.46 -3.21 17.69
C ALA A 193 5.22 -4.11 17.52
N VAL A 194 5.40 -5.33 17.00
CA VAL A 194 4.31 -6.31 16.86
C VAL A 194 3.77 -6.71 18.24
N VAL A 195 4.64 -7.00 19.22
CA VAL A 195 4.24 -7.37 20.58
C VAL A 195 3.45 -6.24 21.24
N GLU A 196 3.86 -5.00 21.06
CA GLU A 196 3.15 -3.83 21.59
C GLU A 196 1.73 -3.71 21.03
N GLU A 197 1.56 -3.87 19.73
CA GLU A 197 0.22 -3.85 19.10
C GLU A 197 -0.65 -5.04 19.54
N LEU A 198 -0.06 -6.23 19.72
CA LEU A 198 -0.78 -7.39 20.25
C LEU A 198 -1.24 -7.17 21.70
N ARG A 199 -0.41 -6.53 22.56
CA ARG A 199 -0.79 -6.18 23.94
C ARG A 199 -1.94 -5.18 23.95
N LYS A 200 -1.88 -4.13 23.14
CA LYS A 200 -2.99 -3.17 22.99
C LYS A 200 -4.26 -3.87 22.50
N SER A 201 -4.12 -4.81 21.58
CA SER A 201 -5.27 -5.57 21.10
C SER A 201 -5.86 -6.45 22.20
N LEU A 202 -5.03 -7.15 22.97
CA LEU A 202 -5.46 -8.00 24.06
C LEU A 202 -6.19 -7.20 25.15
N SER A 203 -5.66 -6.02 25.52
CA SER A 203 -6.26 -5.17 26.55
C SER A 203 -7.69 -4.70 26.23
N ASN A 204 -8.10 -4.73 24.95
CA ASN A 204 -9.47 -4.42 24.55
C ASN A 204 -10.46 -5.56 24.88
N TYR A 205 -9.98 -6.75 25.23
CA TYR A 205 -10.78 -7.95 25.56
C TYR A 205 -10.67 -8.33 27.03
N GLU A 206 -9.70 -7.76 27.74
CA GLU A 206 -9.57 -7.89 29.20
C GLU A 206 -10.54 -6.87 29.85
N LEU A 207 -11.70 -7.37 30.31
CA LEU A 207 -12.73 -6.62 31.04
C LEU A 207 -12.40 -6.52 32.53
#